data_df7bc69708462ea079fb8e1181e5adaa
#
_entry.id   df7bc69708462ea079fb8e1181e5adaa
#
_cell.length_a   1.000
_cell.length_b   1.000
_cell.length_c   1.000
_cell.angle_alpha   90.00
_cell.angle_beta   90.00
_cell.angle_gamma   90.00
#
_symmetry.space_group_name_H-M   'P 1'
#
loop_
_entity.id
_entity.type
_entity.pdbx_description
1 polymer ?
#
loop_
_entity_poly.entity_id
_entity_poly.type
_entity_poly.pdbx_seq_one_letter_code
_entity_poly.pdbx_strand_id
1 'polypeptide(L)'
;MSTLTHHKKSVRAMAQHPKDINSFASVSADNVKKFNLPNGEFLHNMLSQQKTIVNAMAVNRDGVMATGGDNGSVWFWDWKSGHNFQQSQTIAQPGSLDGEAAVYALSCDVTGTRLVTSGADKTIKMWKKDQNATPETHPLNFKPPKDIRRF
;
A
#
# COMPACT_ATOMS: atom_id res chain seq x y z
N MET A 1 -18.83 -10.97 -18.59
CA MET A 1 -17.75 -10.01 -18.30
C MET A 1 -18.34 -8.72 -17.78
N SER A 2 -17.73 -8.12 -16.76
CA SER A 2 -18.16 -6.84 -16.22
C SER A 2 -17.00 -5.83 -16.30
N THR A 3 -17.33 -4.57 -16.56
CA THR A 3 -16.34 -3.50 -16.64
C THR A 3 -16.66 -2.46 -15.57
N LEU A 4 -15.66 -2.15 -14.72
CA LEU A 4 -15.79 -1.19 -13.64
C LEU A 4 -15.06 0.10 -14.03
N THR A 5 -15.76 1.23 -13.91
CA THR A 5 -15.28 2.51 -14.43
C THR A 5 -15.17 3.60 -13.36
N HIS A 6 -14.92 3.20 -12.12
CA HIS A 6 -14.89 4.13 -10.99
C HIS A 6 -13.63 4.99 -10.92
N HIS A 7 -12.49 4.49 -11.44
CA HIS A 7 -11.25 5.25 -11.46
C HIS A 7 -11.24 6.28 -12.59
N LYS A 8 -10.67 7.45 -12.31
CA LYS A 8 -10.52 8.51 -13.31
C LYS A 8 -9.18 8.50 -14.02
N LYS A 9 -8.24 7.71 -13.56
CA LYS A 9 -6.91 7.57 -14.13
C LYS A 9 -6.58 6.10 -14.30
N SER A 10 -5.46 5.80 -14.97
CA SER A 10 -5.05 4.43 -15.23
C SER A 10 -4.95 3.62 -13.95
N VAL A 11 -5.53 2.43 -13.95
CA VAL A 11 -5.43 1.48 -12.84
C VAL A 11 -4.17 0.66 -13.06
N ARG A 12 -3.22 0.75 -12.14
CA ARG A 12 -1.91 0.13 -12.31
C ARG A 12 -1.69 -1.08 -11.41
N ALA A 13 -2.47 -1.22 -10.36
CA ALA A 13 -2.30 -2.34 -9.43
C ALA A 13 -3.62 -2.70 -8.77
N MET A 14 -3.70 -3.93 -8.31
CA MET A 14 -4.84 -4.42 -7.55
C MET A 14 -4.35 -5.49 -6.59
N ALA A 15 -5.12 -5.73 -5.53
CA ALA A 15 -4.80 -6.76 -4.55
C ALA A 15 -6.07 -7.30 -3.92
N GLN A 16 -5.99 -8.54 -3.45
CA GLN A 16 -7.07 -9.20 -2.74
C GLN A 16 -6.57 -9.61 -1.36
N HIS A 17 -7.41 -9.41 -0.35
CA HIS A 17 -7.07 -9.81 1.01
C HIS A 17 -7.00 -11.34 1.10
N PRO A 18 -5.95 -11.93 1.70
CA PRO A 18 -5.82 -13.38 1.77
C PRO A 18 -6.95 -14.09 2.49
N LYS A 19 -7.60 -13.42 3.42
CA LYS A 19 -8.72 -13.99 4.20
C LYS A 19 -10.09 -13.49 3.78
N ASP A 20 -10.17 -12.28 3.24
CA ASP A 20 -11.42 -11.69 2.75
C ASP A 20 -11.54 -11.96 1.26
N ILE A 21 -12.03 -13.15 0.93
CA ILE A 21 -12.09 -13.61 -0.46
C ILE A 21 -13.17 -12.92 -1.28
N ASN A 22 -14.03 -12.14 -0.64
CA ASN A 22 -15.17 -11.49 -1.32
C ASN A 22 -14.91 -10.04 -1.68
N SER A 23 -13.69 -9.54 -1.49
CA SER A 23 -13.37 -8.16 -1.83
C SER A 23 -11.98 -8.03 -2.44
N PHE A 24 -11.78 -6.96 -3.18
CA PHE A 24 -10.47 -6.60 -3.72
C PHE A 24 -10.34 -5.08 -3.73
N ALA A 25 -9.12 -4.62 -3.83
CA ALA A 25 -8.83 -3.19 -3.98
C ALA A 25 -8.06 -2.95 -5.27
N SER A 26 -8.25 -1.79 -5.85
CA SER A 26 -7.50 -1.34 -7.01
C SER A 26 -6.99 0.08 -6.75
N VAL A 27 -5.90 0.44 -7.40
CA VAL A 27 -5.26 1.73 -7.18
C VAL A 27 -4.88 2.40 -8.50
N SER A 28 -5.08 3.69 -8.53
CA SER A 28 -4.57 4.57 -9.58
C SER A 28 -3.88 5.76 -8.95
N ALA A 29 -3.46 6.72 -9.76
CA ALA A 29 -2.85 7.93 -9.21
C ALA A 29 -3.84 8.80 -8.43
N ASP A 30 -5.14 8.58 -8.58
CA ASP A 30 -6.14 9.37 -7.87
C ASP A 30 -6.44 8.83 -6.47
N ASN A 31 -6.68 7.54 -6.31
CA ASN A 31 -6.91 6.96 -4.98
C ASN A 31 -6.96 5.43 -5.04
N VAL A 32 -7.11 4.83 -3.87
CA VAL A 32 -7.35 3.40 -3.70
C VAL A 32 -8.83 3.18 -3.49
N LYS A 33 -9.42 2.28 -4.25
CA LYS A 33 -10.84 1.95 -4.18
C LYS A 33 -11.02 0.47 -3.84
N LYS A 34 -12.03 0.18 -3.03
CA LYS A 34 -12.34 -1.17 -2.59
C LYS A 34 -13.66 -1.60 -3.18
N PHE A 35 -13.72 -2.84 -3.65
CA PHE A 35 -14.88 -3.41 -4.33
C PHE A 35 -15.25 -4.77 -3.75
N ASN A 36 -16.50 -5.15 -3.91
CA ASN A 36 -17.01 -6.43 -3.48
C ASN A 36 -17.18 -7.39 -4.67
N LEU A 37 -16.88 -8.66 -4.45
CA LEU A 37 -17.11 -9.73 -5.43
C LEU A 37 -18.43 -10.45 -5.12
N PRO A 38 -19.05 -11.14 -6.08
CA PRO A 38 -18.62 -11.34 -7.48
C PRO A 38 -19.06 -10.24 -8.44
N ASN A 39 -19.91 -9.32 -8.04
CA ASN A 39 -20.53 -8.37 -8.95
C ASN A 39 -19.71 -7.11 -9.19
N GLY A 40 -18.66 -6.86 -8.39
CA GLY A 40 -17.86 -5.65 -8.52
C GLY A 40 -18.53 -4.43 -7.90
N GLU A 41 -19.32 -4.62 -6.84
CA GLU A 41 -19.94 -3.50 -6.13
C GLU A 41 -18.87 -2.59 -5.52
N PHE A 42 -18.98 -1.30 -5.79
CA PHE A 42 -18.10 -0.31 -5.15
C PHE A 42 -18.43 -0.20 -3.67
N LEU A 43 -17.43 -0.38 -2.80
CA LEU A 43 -17.60 -0.29 -1.35
C LEU A 43 -17.25 1.11 -0.85
N HIS A 44 -15.99 1.52 -0.99
CA HIS A 44 -15.56 2.85 -0.54
C HIS A 44 -14.18 3.19 -1.09
N ASN A 45 -13.83 4.48 -1.05
CA ASN A 45 -12.48 4.94 -1.26
C ASN A 45 -11.70 4.82 0.05
N MET A 46 -10.40 4.55 -0.05
CA MET A 46 -9.53 4.73 1.10
C MET A 46 -9.45 6.21 1.48
N LEU A 47 -9.13 6.50 2.74
CA LEU A 47 -9.35 7.82 3.31
C LEU A 47 -8.28 8.86 2.96
N SER A 48 -7.18 8.45 2.35
CA SER A 48 -6.09 9.35 1.97
C SER A 48 -5.66 9.11 0.54
N GLN A 49 -4.90 10.03 -0.01
CA GLN A 49 -4.31 9.90 -1.35
C GLN A 49 -2.80 9.96 -1.27
N GLN A 50 -2.14 9.02 -1.90
CA GLN A 50 -0.69 8.95 -1.99
C GLN A 50 -0.17 9.74 -3.19
N LYS A 51 -0.59 10.88 -3.43
CA LYS A 51 -0.26 11.91 -4.45
C LYS A 51 0.90 11.57 -5.40
N THR A 52 0.89 10.38 -5.96
CA THR A 52 1.89 9.88 -6.91
C THR A 52 1.26 8.77 -7.73
N ILE A 53 1.91 8.38 -8.81
CA ILE A 53 1.50 7.16 -9.53
C ILE A 53 1.82 5.98 -8.62
N VAL A 54 0.81 5.23 -8.23
CA VAL A 54 0.98 4.04 -7.41
C VAL A 54 1.12 2.84 -8.33
N ASN A 55 2.28 2.18 -8.28
CA ASN A 55 2.62 1.11 -9.20
C ASN A 55 2.26 -0.28 -8.67
N ALA A 56 2.15 -0.43 -7.34
CA ALA A 56 2.01 -1.75 -6.74
C ALA A 56 1.26 -1.69 -5.43
N MET A 57 0.61 -2.78 -5.09
CA MET A 57 -0.03 -2.94 -3.78
C MET A 57 -0.01 -4.40 -3.37
N ALA A 58 -0.02 -4.64 -2.07
CA ALA A 58 -0.09 -5.97 -1.49
C ALA A 58 -0.82 -5.91 -0.16
N VAL A 59 -1.46 -7.02 0.23
CA VAL A 59 -2.20 -7.10 1.49
C VAL A 59 -1.70 -8.33 2.25
N ASN A 60 -1.36 -8.16 3.52
CA ASN A 60 -0.97 -9.29 4.36
C ASN A 60 -2.17 -9.92 5.06
N ARG A 61 -1.92 -11.00 5.79
CA ARG A 61 -2.97 -11.76 6.48
C ARG A 61 -3.61 -10.99 7.63
N ASP A 62 -2.89 -10.02 8.19
CA ASP A 62 -3.37 -9.22 9.32
C ASP A 62 -4.22 -8.03 8.89
N GLY A 63 -4.46 -7.88 7.59
CA GLY A 63 -5.26 -6.77 7.07
C GLY A 63 -4.47 -5.47 6.92
N VAL A 64 -3.15 -5.56 6.78
CA VAL A 64 -2.32 -4.40 6.46
C VAL A 64 -2.06 -4.40 4.96
N MET A 65 -2.45 -3.33 4.30
CA MET A 65 -2.22 -3.12 2.87
C MET A 65 -1.05 -2.17 2.69
N ALA A 66 -0.15 -2.51 1.79
CA ALA A 66 0.96 -1.63 1.41
C ALA A 66 0.79 -1.17 -0.03
N THR A 67 1.10 0.09 -0.29
CA THR A 67 1.10 0.65 -1.65
C THR A 67 2.43 1.32 -1.92
N GLY A 68 2.98 1.09 -3.10
CA GLY A 68 4.28 1.62 -3.52
C GLY A 68 4.15 2.57 -4.68
N GLY A 69 4.74 3.73 -4.55
CA GLY A 69 4.61 4.82 -5.50
C GLY A 69 5.85 5.13 -6.32
N ASP A 70 5.62 5.88 -7.38
CA ASP A 70 6.65 6.28 -8.33
C ASP A 70 7.67 7.25 -7.72
N ASN A 71 7.28 7.94 -6.65
CA ASN A 71 8.18 8.84 -5.90
C ASN A 71 8.95 8.13 -4.78
N GLY A 72 8.86 6.81 -4.69
CA GLY A 72 9.53 6.04 -3.65
C GLY A 72 8.76 5.93 -2.34
N SER A 73 7.56 6.47 -2.26
CA SER A 73 6.76 6.35 -1.05
C SER A 73 6.18 4.94 -0.92
N VAL A 74 6.17 4.43 0.30
CA VAL A 74 5.53 3.17 0.66
C VAL A 74 4.58 3.48 1.80
N TRP A 75 3.29 3.34 1.54
CA TRP A 75 2.27 3.67 2.51
C TRP A 75 1.61 2.40 3.01
N PHE A 76 1.24 2.41 4.28
CA PHE A 76 0.58 1.28 4.95
C PHE A 76 -0.82 1.68 5.38
N TRP A 77 -1.77 0.80 5.10
CA TRP A 77 -3.20 1.09 5.27
C TRP A 77 -3.86 -0.02 6.06
N ASP A 78 -4.88 0.33 6.83
CA ASP A 78 -5.77 -0.66 7.41
C ASP A 78 -6.83 -1.03 6.36
N TRP A 79 -6.83 -2.30 5.96
CA TRP A 79 -7.73 -2.79 4.92
C TRP A 79 -9.19 -2.52 5.26
N LYS A 80 -9.57 -2.75 6.52
CA LYS A 80 -10.97 -2.70 6.94
C LYS A 80 -11.48 -1.27 7.04
N SER A 81 -10.74 -0.36 7.65
CA SER A 81 -11.16 1.01 7.87
C SER A 81 -10.79 1.97 6.76
N GLY A 82 -9.78 1.63 5.95
CA GLY A 82 -9.26 2.51 4.93
C GLY A 82 -8.34 3.61 5.42
N HIS A 83 -7.90 3.54 6.68
CA HIS A 83 -6.98 4.53 7.24
C HIS A 83 -5.55 4.27 6.82
N ASN A 84 -4.85 5.31 6.40
CA ASN A 84 -3.40 5.30 6.24
C ASN A 84 -2.76 5.59 7.59
N PHE A 85 -2.13 4.58 8.18
CA PHE A 85 -1.58 4.72 9.53
C PHE A 85 -0.07 4.89 9.56
N GLN A 86 0.61 4.64 8.45
CA GLN A 86 2.06 4.79 8.38
C GLN A 86 2.49 5.13 6.96
N GLN A 87 3.49 6.00 6.85
CA GLN A 87 4.07 6.42 5.58
C GLN A 87 5.58 6.31 5.68
N SER A 88 6.20 5.72 4.67
CA SER A 88 7.64 5.57 4.60
C SER A 88 8.14 6.05 3.24
N GLN A 89 9.40 6.47 3.21
CA GLN A 89 10.05 6.92 1.98
C GLN A 89 11.24 6.03 1.71
N THR A 90 11.26 5.37 0.55
CA THR A 90 12.46 4.65 0.10
C THR A 90 13.50 5.65 -0.40
N ILE A 91 14.76 5.33 -0.16
CA ILE A 91 15.88 6.13 -0.61
C ILE A 91 16.61 5.30 -1.67
N ALA A 92 16.93 5.93 -2.82
CA ALA A 92 17.68 5.29 -3.88
C ALA A 92 19.06 4.90 -3.35
N GLN A 93 19.61 3.76 -3.82
CA GLN A 93 20.92 3.32 -3.38
C GLN A 93 21.99 4.36 -3.75
N PRO A 94 23.10 4.42 -3.02
CA PRO A 94 24.20 5.36 -3.35
C PRO A 94 24.66 5.16 -4.80
N GLY A 95 24.84 6.27 -5.51
CA GLY A 95 25.22 6.25 -6.92
C GLY A 95 24.06 6.26 -7.90
N SER A 96 22.83 6.07 -7.44
CA SER A 96 21.64 6.21 -8.28
C SER A 96 21.13 7.65 -8.28
N LEU A 97 20.41 8.01 -9.34
CA LEU A 97 19.76 9.31 -9.41
C LEU A 97 18.57 9.38 -8.46
N ASP A 98 18.26 10.58 -7.94
CA ASP A 98 17.12 10.75 -7.03
C ASP A 98 15.80 10.31 -7.67
N GLY A 99 15.65 10.47 -8.98
CA GLY A 99 14.46 10.00 -9.70
C GLY A 99 14.35 8.49 -9.81
N GLU A 100 15.35 7.75 -9.34
CA GLU A 100 15.33 6.28 -9.35
C GLU A 100 14.85 5.69 -8.02
N ALA A 101 14.13 6.44 -7.22
CA ALA A 101 13.57 5.96 -5.95
C ALA A 101 12.24 5.20 -6.12
N ALA A 102 11.68 5.16 -7.32
CA ALA A 102 10.37 4.57 -7.58
C ALA A 102 10.29 3.12 -7.09
N VAL A 103 9.16 2.77 -6.51
CA VAL A 103 8.81 1.39 -6.14
C VAL A 103 7.96 0.81 -7.26
N TYR A 104 8.41 -0.30 -7.85
CA TYR A 104 7.70 -0.92 -8.97
C TYR A 104 6.82 -2.09 -8.58
N ALA A 105 7.21 -2.84 -7.55
CA ALA A 105 6.44 -4.00 -7.13
C ALA A 105 6.58 -4.23 -5.62
N LEU A 106 5.56 -4.81 -5.04
CA LEU A 106 5.50 -5.18 -3.63
C LEU A 106 4.96 -6.59 -3.50
N SER A 107 5.42 -7.30 -2.47
CA SER A 107 4.83 -8.59 -2.10
C SER A 107 5.01 -8.81 -0.62
N CYS A 108 3.99 -9.35 0.04
CA CYS A 108 4.08 -9.77 1.43
C CYS A 108 4.45 -11.25 1.49
N ASP A 109 5.22 -11.65 2.50
CA ASP A 109 5.50 -13.06 2.71
C ASP A 109 4.26 -13.79 3.25
N VAL A 110 4.30 -15.11 3.23
CA VAL A 110 3.16 -15.94 3.67
C VAL A 110 2.85 -15.73 5.16
N THR A 111 3.86 -15.43 5.96
CA THR A 111 3.67 -15.19 7.40
C THR A 111 3.09 -13.81 7.70
N GLY A 112 3.14 -12.88 6.73
CA GLY A 112 2.65 -11.51 6.91
C GLY A 112 3.56 -10.61 7.74
N THR A 113 4.78 -11.07 8.05
CA THR A 113 5.71 -10.30 8.88
C THR A 113 6.71 -9.47 8.09
N ARG A 114 6.87 -9.77 6.81
CA ARG A 114 7.82 -9.07 5.94
C ARG A 114 7.17 -8.60 4.66
N LEU A 115 7.65 -7.48 4.19
CA LEU A 115 7.28 -6.91 2.89
C LEU A 115 8.53 -6.81 2.04
N VAL A 116 8.43 -7.20 0.79
CA VAL A 116 9.54 -7.11 -0.17
C VAL A 116 9.14 -6.10 -1.24
N THR A 117 10.03 -5.16 -1.52
CA THR A 117 9.82 -4.16 -2.58
C THR A 117 10.95 -4.24 -3.60
N SER A 118 10.62 -4.02 -4.84
CA SER A 118 11.61 -3.87 -5.92
C SER A 118 11.50 -2.47 -6.51
N GLY A 119 12.62 -1.89 -6.86
CA GLY A 119 12.64 -0.49 -7.23
C GLY A 119 13.49 -0.15 -8.46
N ALA A 120 13.35 1.09 -8.89
CA ALA A 120 14.04 1.61 -10.07
C ALA A 120 15.55 1.75 -9.84
N ASP A 121 16.02 1.77 -8.61
CA ASP A 121 17.45 1.85 -8.27
C ASP A 121 18.17 0.50 -8.35
N LYS A 122 17.54 -0.51 -8.94
CA LYS A 122 18.09 -1.85 -9.14
C LYS A 122 18.24 -2.63 -7.84
N THR A 123 17.51 -2.25 -6.78
CA THR A 123 17.56 -2.94 -5.50
C THR A 123 16.27 -3.65 -5.16
N ILE A 124 16.39 -4.66 -4.33
CA ILE A 124 15.29 -5.30 -3.63
C ILE A 124 15.44 -4.95 -2.17
N LYS A 125 14.39 -4.42 -1.56
CA LYS A 125 14.41 -4.05 -0.14
C LYS A 125 13.43 -4.92 0.61
N MET A 126 13.84 -5.35 1.79
CA MET A 126 12.99 -6.12 2.68
C MET A 126 12.66 -5.27 3.89
N TRP A 127 11.36 -5.22 4.19
CA TRP A 127 10.81 -4.45 5.30
C TRP A 127 10.28 -5.44 6.33
N LYS A 128 10.54 -5.16 7.58
CA LYS A 128 10.14 -6.03 8.68
C LYS A 128 9.23 -5.28 9.63
N LYS A 129 8.23 -5.98 10.16
CA LYS A 129 7.39 -5.44 11.22
C LYS A 129 8.25 -5.20 12.46
N ASP A 130 8.25 -3.96 12.96
CA ASP A 130 8.97 -3.62 14.18
C ASP A 130 8.04 -3.84 15.37
N GLN A 131 8.26 -4.95 16.08
CA GLN A 131 7.44 -5.31 17.23
C GLN A 131 7.71 -4.41 18.44
N ASN A 132 8.81 -3.66 18.43
CA ASN A 132 9.15 -2.72 19.49
C ASN A 132 8.78 -1.28 19.15
N ALA A 133 8.09 -1.06 18.02
CA ALA A 133 7.68 0.29 17.63
C ALA A 133 6.60 0.82 18.57
N THR A 134 6.78 2.05 19.02
CA THR A 134 5.82 2.77 19.87
C THR A 134 5.51 4.13 19.23
N PRO A 135 4.44 4.82 19.66
CA PRO A 135 4.19 6.18 19.20
C PRO A 135 5.35 7.14 19.43
N GLU A 136 6.16 6.91 20.47
CA GLU A 136 7.32 7.74 20.79
C GLU A 136 8.50 7.46 19.85
N THR A 137 8.76 6.19 19.52
CA THR A 137 9.89 5.81 18.66
C THR A 137 9.56 5.93 17.18
N HIS A 138 8.29 5.74 16.80
CA HIS A 138 7.84 5.77 15.40
C HIS A 138 6.56 6.60 15.29
N PRO A 139 6.67 7.95 15.38
CA PRO A 139 5.49 8.81 15.30
C PRO A 139 4.79 8.66 13.94
N LEU A 140 3.48 8.71 13.95
CA LEU A 140 2.69 8.71 12.72
C LEU A 140 2.65 10.10 12.11
N ASN A 141 2.62 10.16 10.79
CA ASN A 141 2.55 11.41 10.05
C ASN A 141 1.15 12.02 10.00
N PHE A 142 0.15 11.30 10.45
CA PHE A 142 -1.21 11.81 10.58
C PHE A 142 -1.82 11.27 11.87
N LYS A 143 -2.96 11.85 12.28
CA LYS A 143 -3.61 11.45 13.53
C LYS A 143 -4.74 10.46 13.20
N PRO A 144 -4.52 9.16 13.32
CA PRO A 144 -5.59 8.19 13.11
C PRO A 144 -6.60 8.26 14.26
N PRO A 145 -7.83 7.84 14.06
CA PRO A 145 -8.83 7.94 15.11
C PRO A 145 -8.48 7.04 16.27
N LYS A 146 -8.49 5.93 16.51
CA LYS A 146 -8.22 5.25 17.78
C LYS A 146 -7.30 4.05 17.63
N ASP A 147 -7.48 3.26 16.61
CA ASP A 147 -6.71 2.04 16.43
C ASP A 147 -5.46 2.35 15.65
N ILE A 148 -4.33 2.31 16.31
CA ILE A 148 -3.04 2.61 15.71
C ILE A 148 -2.33 1.28 15.42
N ARG A 149 -2.02 1.04 14.15
CA ARG A 149 -1.25 -0.11 13.73
C ARG A 149 0.13 0.34 13.30
N ARG A 150 1.14 -0.50 13.55
CA ARG A 150 2.52 -0.25 13.18
C ARG A 150 3.00 -1.30 12.20
N PHE A 151 3.83 -0.87 11.31
CA PHE A 151 4.46 -1.80 10.41
C PHE A 151 5.95 -1.51 10.31
#